data_49f462b1647849ed2d6b7e63d6d8773a
#
_entry.id   49f462b1647849ed2d6b7e63d6d8773a
#
_cell.length_a   1.000
_cell.length_b   1.000
_cell.length_c   1.000
_cell.angle_alpha   90.00
_cell.angle_beta   90.00
_cell.angle_gamma   90.00
#
_symmetry.space_group_name_H-M   'P 1'
#
loop_
_entity.id
_entity.type
_entity.pdbx_description
1 polymer ?
#
loop_
_entity_poly.entity_id
_entity_poly.type
_entity_poly.pdbx_seq_one_letter_code
_entity_poly.pdbx_strand_id
1 'polypeptide(L)'
;ERTLIPAIIPPGTAHPNGVFCVGGADNRILTACAGFASSLLLDFSARAAPKSGIYQAVFDRLPAPCQRHPLLPALLLRTLRLNCLTDAYADLWAECFDPSFTSDSWTIPDRATTPLGDVGPTWTSQTPLRRAVDRRQALVEIDALVALMLGITADQLCTVYRTQFAVLYGYDHDQYFYDAHGRLVPNQVLKVRRKKGEAITEAERTATTYRYDLPFHTYDRELDMHIAYVEFERRLETRGTDS
;
A
#
# COMPACT_ATOMS: atom_id res chain seq x y z
N GLU A 1 -5.43 13.04 -6.87
CA GLU A 1 -5.93 11.70 -7.30
C GLU A 1 -4.81 10.87 -7.88
N ARG A 2 -4.99 9.53 -7.89
CA ARG A 2 -4.09 8.59 -8.54
C ARG A 2 -4.56 8.32 -9.97
N THR A 3 -3.61 8.13 -10.87
CA THR A 3 -3.87 7.78 -12.29
C THR A 3 -3.69 6.27 -12.51
N LEU A 4 -2.65 5.70 -11.89
CA LEU A 4 -2.35 4.28 -11.97
C LEU A 4 -2.91 3.57 -10.72
N ILE A 5 -3.92 2.73 -10.92
CA ILE A 5 -4.58 1.97 -9.84
C ILE A 5 -4.51 0.48 -10.20
N PRO A 6 -3.44 -0.21 -9.81
CA PRO A 6 -3.29 -1.63 -10.09
C PRO A 6 -4.11 -2.49 -9.13
N ALA A 7 -4.58 -3.63 -9.63
CA ALA A 7 -5.18 -4.68 -8.84
C ALA A 7 -4.81 -6.04 -9.45
N ILE A 8 -4.52 -7.02 -8.61
CA ILE A 8 -4.42 -8.41 -9.04
C ILE A 8 -5.84 -8.98 -9.01
N ILE A 9 -6.27 -9.60 -10.10
CA ILE A 9 -7.58 -10.24 -10.22
C ILE A 9 -7.41 -11.74 -10.35
N PRO A 10 -8.30 -12.58 -9.78
CA PRO A 10 -8.19 -14.02 -9.90
C PRO A 10 -8.45 -14.49 -11.34
N PRO A 11 -7.96 -15.70 -11.72
CA PRO A 11 -8.20 -16.24 -13.05
C PRO A 11 -9.71 -16.39 -13.35
N GLY A 12 -10.07 -16.24 -14.61
CA GLY A 12 -11.45 -16.37 -15.08
C GLY A 12 -12.33 -15.15 -14.83
N THR A 13 -11.82 -14.09 -14.23
CA THR A 13 -12.57 -12.85 -13.99
C THR A 13 -12.65 -12.02 -15.28
N ALA A 14 -13.87 -11.66 -15.68
CA ALA A 14 -14.09 -10.70 -16.76
C ALA A 14 -13.82 -9.26 -16.29
N HIS A 15 -13.38 -8.41 -17.22
CA HIS A 15 -13.18 -6.98 -16.95
C HIS A 15 -13.86 -6.12 -18.03
N PRO A 16 -14.33 -4.91 -17.71
CA PRO A 16 -14.93 -4.01 -18.67
C PRO A 16 -13.86 -3.41 -19.60
N ASN A 17 -14.30 -2.95 -20.77
CA ASN A 17 -13.47 -2.11 -21.61
C ASN A 17 -13.07 -0.82 -20.86
N GLY A 18 -11.80 -0.46 -20.89
CA GLY A 18 -11.24 0.66 -20.10
C GLY A 18 -10.36 0.21 -18.95
N VAL A 19 -10.30 -1.10 -18.67
CA VAL A 19 -9.29 -1.71 -17.79
C VAL A 19 -8.22 -2.36 -18.68
N PHE A 20 -6.96 -1.97 -18.49
CA PHE A 20 -5.84 -2.61 -19.16
C PHE A 20 -5.37 -3.80 -18.32
N CYS A 21 -5.46 -5.00 -18.88
CA CYS A 21 -5.05 -6.23 -18.20
C CYS A 21 -3.72 -6.76 -18.75
N VAL A 22 -2.88 -7.20 -17.84
CA VAL A 22 -1.62 -7.90 -18.12
C VAL A 22 -1.70 -9.29 -17.52
N GLY A 23 -1.31 -10.29 -18.28
CA GLY A 23 -1.31 -11.69 -17.84
C GLY A 23 -0.24 -12.52 -18.55
N GLY A 24 -0.16 -13.80 -18.19
CA GLY A 24 0.74 -14.78 -18.83
C GLY A 24 2.19 -14.76 -18.33
N ALA A 25 2.51 -13.98 -17.32
CA ALA A 25 3.78 -13.98 -16.64
C ALA A 25 3.79 -14.98 -15.47
N ASP A 26 4.98 -15.29 -14.97
CA ASP A 26 5.19 -15.88 -13.66
C ASP A 26 4.46 -15.05 -12.59
N ASN A 27 3.72 -15.71 -11.70
CA ASN A 27 2.88 -15.04 -10.69
C ASN A 27 3.70 -14.20 -9.71
N ARG A 28 4.94 -14.58 -9.43
CA ARG A 28 5.85 -13.79 -8.60
C ARG A 28 6.27 -12.49 -9.31
N ILE A 29 6.55 -12.56 -10.59
CA ILE A 29 6.85 -11.38 -11.44
C ILE A 29 5.61 -10.47 -11.53
N LEU A 30 4.44 -11.06 -11.79
CA LEU A 30 3.18 -10.32 -11.87
C LEU A 30 2.89 -9.58 -10.56
N THR A 31 3.06 -10.24 -9.41
CA THR A 31 2.88 -9.66 -8.09
C THR A 31 3.88 -8.52 -7.84
N ALA A 32 5.15 -8.70 -8.22
CA ALA A 32 6.16 -7.66 -8.12
C ALA A 32 5.81 -6.43 -8.98
N CYS A 33 5.37 -6.64 -10.22
CA CYS A 33 4.90 -5.56 -11.09
C CYS A 33 3.68 -4.82 -10.52
N ALA A 34 2.73 -5.56 -9.93
CA ALA A 34 1.58 -4.96 -9.25
C ALA A 34 2.00 -4.11 -8.04
N GLY A 35 2.98 -4.57 -7.26
CA GLY A 35 3.58 -3.80 -6.17
C GLY A 35 4.24 -2.52 -6.65
N PHE A 36 5.08 -2.60 -7.67
CA PHE A 36 5.69 -1.42 -8.31
C PHE A 36 4.64 -0.43 -8.81
N ALA A 37 3.65 -0.92 -9.55
CA ALA A 37 2.56 -0.09 -10.07
C ALA A 37 1.70 0.55 -8.96
N SER A 38 1.71 -0.03 -7.74
CA SER A 38 1.02 0.54 -6.57
C SER A 38 1.73 1.76 -5.98
N SER A 39 2.97 2.06 -6.39
CA SER A 39 3.73 3.19 -5.86
C SER A 39 3.34 4.53 -6.48
N LEU A 40 3.59 5.61 -5.73
CA LEU A 40 3.45 6.98 -6.22
C LEU A 40 4.43 7.29 -7.35
N LEU A 41 5.61 6.69 -7.35
CA LEU A 41 6.63 6.92 -8.38
C LEU A 41 6.19 6.37 -9.74
N LEU A 42 5.58 5.18 -9.79
CA LEU A 42 5.07 4.65 -11.04
C LEU A 42 3.79 5.38 -11.50
N ASP A 43 2.94 5.78 -10.57
CA ASP A 43 1.79 6.65 -10.88
C ASP A 43 2.27 7.98 -11.49
N PHE A 44 3.29 8.62 -10.94
CA PHE A 44 3.89 9.82 -11.49
C PHE A 44 4.46 9.58 -12.89
N SER A 45 5.18 8.47 -13.10
CA SER A 45 5.74 8.11 -14.41
C SER A 45 4.65 7.88 -15.45
N ALA A 46 3.56 7.19 -15.07
CA ALA A 46 2.41 6.99 -15.95
C ALA A 46 1.70 8.32 -16.30
N ARG A 47 1.60 9.22 -15.32
CA ARG A 47 0.99 10.54 -15.46
C ARG A 47 1.80 11.47 -16.36
N ALA A 48 3.11 11.39 -16.32
CA ALA A 48 4.01 12.14 -17.17
C ALA A 48 4.00 11.68 -18.64
N ALA A 49 3.42 10.50 -18.93
CA ALA A 49 3.29 10.02 -20.31
C ALA A 49 2.23 10.84 -21.07
N PRO A 50 2.53 11.36 -22.27
CA PRO A 50 1.65 12.25 -23.03
C PRO A 50 0.51 11.47 -23.73
N LYS A 51 -0.34 10.75 -23.01
CA LYS A 51 -1.42 9.92 -23.55
C LYS A 51 -2.68 10.01 -22.69
N SER A 52 -3.84 9.87 -23.34
CA SER A 52 -5.16 9.96 -22.73
C SER A 52 -5.59 8.73 -21.92
N GLY A 53 -4.78 7.68 -21.84
CA GLY A 53 -5.10 6.45 -21.12
C GLY A 53 -3.89 5.54 -20.94
N ILE A 54 -4.02 4.59 -20.00
CA ILE A 54 -3.01 3.56 -19.74
C ILE A 54 -3.23 2.43 -20.74
N TYR A 55 -2.38 2.40 -21.75
CA TYR A 55 -2.32 1.33 -22.75
C TYR A 55 -0.95 0.65 -22.67
N GLN A 56 -0.78 -0.45 -23.40
CA GLN A 56 0.46 -1.21 -23.44
C GLN A 56 1.71 -0.32 -23.59
N ALA A 57 1.68 0.64 -24.52
CA ALA A 57 2.81 1.55 -24.77
C ALA A 57 3.18 2.48 -23.59
N VAL A 58 2.28 2.70 -22.62
CA VAL A 58 2.58 3.39 -21.36
C VAL A 58 3.17 2.39 -20.39
N PHE A 59 2.54 1.22 -20.26
CA PHE A 59 2.97 0.16 -19.38
C PHE A 59 4.40 -0.34 -19.70
N ASP A 60 4.72 -0.53 -20.98
CA ASP A 60 6.05 -0.99 -21.45
C ASP A 60 7.19 0.00 -21.12
N ARG A 61 6.87 1.23 -20.75
CA ARG A 61 7.86 2.27 -20.35
C ARG A 61 8.05 2.36 -18.85
N LEU A 62 7.19 1.72 -18.07
CA LEU A 62 7.32 1.75 -16.62
C LEU A 62 8.53 0.92 -16.20
N PRO A 63 9.29 1.37 -15.18
CA PRO A 63 10.36 0.58 -14.61
C PRO A 63 9.86 -0.78 -14.13
N ALA A 64 10.59 -1.83 -14.46
CA ALA A 64 10.29 -3.18 -13.99
C ALA A 64 11.07 -3.52 -12.72
N PRO A 65 10.49 -4.30 -11.78
CA PRO A 65 11.18 -4.72 -10.57
C PRO A 65 12.35 -5.67 -10.88
N CYS A 66 13.50 -5.43 -10.24
CA CYS A 66 14.61 -6.38 -10.30
C CYS A 66 14.27 -7.64 -9.48
N GLN A 67 14.20 -8.79 -10.16
CA GLN A 67 13.82 -10.07 -9.53
C GLN A 67 14.82 -10.58 -8.50
N ARG A 68 16.05 -10.07 -8.51
CA ARG A 68 17.11 -10.44 -7.56
C ARG A 68 17.34 -9.41 -6.46
N HIS A 69 16.47 -8.39 -6.38
CA HIS A 69 16.65 -7.36 -5.36
C HIS A 69 16.40 -7.93 -3.95
N PRO A 70 17.28 -7.71 -2.96
CA PRO A 70 17.16 -8.31 -1.62
C PRO A 70 15.86 -7.94 -0.88
N LEU A 71 15.25 -6.79 -1.18
CA LEU A 71 13.97 -6.35 -0.60
C LEU A 71 12.74 -6.81 -1.41
N LEU A 72 12.91 -7.61 -2.48
CA LEU A 72 11.77 -8.09 -3.25
C LEU A 72 10.75 -8.87 -2.40
N PRO A 73 11.15 -9.77 -1.47
CA PRO A 73 10.19 -10.44 -0.59
C PRO A 73 9.34 -9.47 0.24
N ALA A 74 9.92 -8.38 0.75
CA ALA A 74 9.18 -7.37 1.50
C ALA A 74 8.12 -6.67 0.65
N LEU A 75 8.42 -6.38 -0.62
CA LEU A 75 7.46 -5.84 -1.57
C LEU A 75 6.34 -6.84 -1.87
N LEU A 76 6.69 -8.10 -2.14
CA LEU A 76 5.73 -9.16 -2.45
C LEU A 76 4.73 -9.36 -1.30
N LEU A 77 5.21 -9.47 -0.06
CA LEU A 77 4.34 -9.65 1.11
C LEU A 77 3.28 -8.55 1.21
N ARG A 78 3.69 -7.28 1.11
CA ARG A 78 2.76 -6.14 1.19
C ARG A 78 1.77 -6.14 0.04
N THR A 79 2.25 -6.42 -1.17
CA THR A 79 1.41 -6.50 -2.37
C THR A 79 0.38 -7.62 -2.29
N LEU A 80 0.80 -8.82 -1.90
CA LEU A 80 -0.10 -9.97 -1.73
C LEU A 80 -1.14 -9.71 -0.64
N ARG A 81 -0.74 -9.22 0.52
CA ARG A 81 -1.67 -8.92 1.63
C ARG A 81 -2.67 -7.78 1.29
N LEU A 82 -2.33 -6.90 0.36
CA LEU A 82 -3.26 -5.88 -0.16
C LEU A 82 -4.27 -6.45 -1.17
N ASN A 83 -3.90 -7.49 -1.92
CA ASN A 83 -4.67 -7.99 -3.06
C ASN A 83 -5.39 -9.31 -2.79
N CYS A 84 -4.83 -10.25 -2.02
CA CYS A 84 -5.39 -11.58 -1.78
C CYS A 84 -6.57 -11.55 -0.80
N LEU A 85 -7.66 -10.86 -1.15
CA LEU A 85 -8.76 -10.51 -0.25
C LEU A 85 -9.69 -11.69 0.05
N THR A 86 -9.74 -12.70 -0.80
CA THR A 86 -10.62 -13.88 -0.69
C THR A 86 -9.84 -15.17 -0.97
N ASP A 87 -10.46 -16.30 -0.72
CA ASP A 87 -9.92 -17.64 -1.02
C ASP A 87 -9.66 -17.91 -2.52
N ALA A 88 -10.28 -17.14 -3.42
CA ALA A 88 -9.98 -17.17 -4.84
C ALA A 88 -8.51 -16.85 -5.17
N TYR A 89 -7.76 -16.29 -4.23
CA TYR A 89 -6.32 -16.02 -4.36
C TYR A 89 -5.44 -17.05 -3.63
N ALA A 90 -5.99 -18.15 -3.12
CA ALA A 90 -5.24 -19.12 -2.33
C ALA A 90 -4.06 -19.72 -3.10
N ASP A 91 -4.26 -20.05 -4.37
CA ASP A 91 -3.20 -20.60 -5.22
C ASP A 91 -2.10 -19.57 -5.49
N LEU A 92 -2.47 -18.33 -5.81
CA LEU A 92 -1.51 -17.22 -5.99
C LEU A 92 -0.69 -16.99 -4.72
N TRP A 93 -1.36 -16.99 -3.55
CA TRP A 93 -0.70 -16.82 -2.26
C TRP A 93 0.31 -17.92 -2.01
N ALA A 94 -0.10 -19.19 -2.17
CA ALA A 94 0.76 -20.35 -1.94
C ALA A 94 1.97 -20.39 -2.88
N GLU A 95 1.78 -20.08 -4.16
CA GLU A 95 2.85 -20.03 -5.17
C GLU A 95 3.87 -18.92 -4.89
N CYS A 96 3.40 -17.75 -4.45
CA CYS A 96 4.25 -16.58 -4.19
C CYS A 96 4.80 -16.54 -2.77
N PHE A 97 4.36 -17.42 -1.87
CA PHE A 97 4.80 -17.43 -0.48
C PHE A 97 6.32 -17.59 -0.38
N ASP A 98 6.92 -16.77 0.48
CA ASP A 98 8.35 -16.81 0.79
C ASP A 98 8.51 -17.00 2.31
N PRO A 99 9.33 -17.96 2.78
CA PRO A 99 9.52 -18.18 4.23
C PRO A 99 9.93 -16.92 5.01
N SER A 100 10.63 -15.98 4.36
CA SER A 100 11.01 -14.71 4.99
C SER A 100 9.82 -13.81 5.34
N PHE A 101 8.62 -14.08 4.79
CA PHE A 101 7.41 -13.32 5.15
C PHE A 101 7.08 -13.44 6.64
N THR A 102 7.34 -14.61 7.25
CA THR A 102 7.02 -14.88 8.66
C THR A 102 7.85 -14.04 9.64
N SER A 103 9.00 -13.55 9.21
CA SER A 103 9.90 -12.70 10.02
C SER A 103 9.83 -11.22 9.64
N ASP A 104 9.04 -10.85 8.60
CA ASP A 104 8.91 -9.44 8.21
C ASP A 104 8.00 -8.68 9.18
N SER A 105 8.32 -7.42 9.40
CA SER A 105 7.61 -6.54 10.32
C SER A 105 7.42 -5.16 9.69
N TRP A 106 6.44 -4.43 10.22
CA TRP A 106 6.26 -3.03 9.87
C TRP A 106 7.51 -2.21 10.23
N THR A 107 7.79 -1.21 9.42
CA THR A 107 8.88 -0.25 9.68
C THR A 107 8.57 0.68 10.86
N ILE A 108 7.30 0.79 11.25
CA ILE A 108 6.82 1.58 12.38
C ILE A 108 6.09 0.63 13.36
N PRO A 109 6.79 0.07 14.35
CA PRO A 109 6.24 -1.00 15.20
C PRO A 109 5.15 -0.54 16.16
N ASP A 110 5.18 0.71 16.63
CA ASP A 110 4.31 1.20 17.70
C ASP A 110 2.91 1.63 17.23
N ARG A 111 2.59 1.40 15.97
CA ARG A 111 1.23 1.62 15.46
C ARG A 111 0.35 0.42 15.80
N ALA A 112 -0.92 0.70 16.14
CA ALA A 112 -1.93 -0.33 16.37
C ALA A 112 -2.33 -1.02 15.05
N THR A 113 -1.37 -1.69 14.41
CA THR A 113 -1.53 -2.42 13.14
C THR A 113 -1.57 -3.93 13.38
N THR A 114 -2.21 -4.67 12.48
CA THR A 114 -2.13 -6.13 12.45
C THR A 114 -0.68 -6.54 12.16
N PRO A 115 -0.09 -7.53 12.87
CA PRO A 115 1.26 -7.99 12.60
C PRO A 115 1.45 -8.36 11.12
N LEU A 116 2.53 -7.87 10.50
CA LEU A 116 2.76 -8.08 9.07
C LEU A 116 3.16 -9.51 8.75
N GLY A 117 4.03 -10.11 9.56
CA GLY A 117 4.57 -11.45 9.37
C GLY A 117 3.73 -12.58 9.98
N ASP A 118 2.59 -12.27 10.60
CA ASP A 118 1.68 -13.31 11.13
C ASP A 118 0.90 -13.98 9.98
N VAL A 119 1.64 -14.73 9.15
CA VAL A 119 1.15 -15.41 7.95
C VAL A 119 1.85 -16.75 7.77
N GLY A 120 1.20 -17.67 7.07
CA GLY A 120 1.76 -18.97 6.69
C GLY A 120 1.64 -19.22 5.19
N PRO A 121 2.11 -20.39 4.70
CA PRO A 121 2.05 -20.74 3.29
C PRO A 121 0.63 -20.96 2.76
N THR A 122 -0.31 -21.22 3.65
CA THR A 122 -1.73 -21.42 3.31
C THR A 122 -2.51 -20.13 3.51
N TRP A 123 -3.28 -19.70 2.53
CA TRP A 123 -4.17 -18.57 2.66
C TRP A 123 -5.26 -18.82 3.72
N THR A 124 -5.53 -17.80 4.51
CA THR A 124 -6.63 -17.79 5.52
C THR A 124 -7.37 -16.47 5.46
N SER A 125 -8.50 -16.38 6.13
CA SER A 125 -9.26 -15.12 6.24
C SER A 125 -8.47 -13.98 6.94
N GLN A 126 -7.40 -14.31 7.65
CA GLN A 126 -6.49 -13.34 8.30
C GLN A 126 -5.31 -12.91 7.40
N THR A 127 -5.10 -13.62 6.29
CA THR A 127 -4.01 -13.31 5.34
C THR A 127 -4.09 -11.87 4.80
N PRO A 128 -5.24 -11.33 4.34
CA PRO A 128 -5.30 -9.99 3.79
C PRO A 128 -5.31 -8.88 4.86
N LEU A 129 -4.74 -7.74 4.50
CA LEU A 129 -4.88 -6.51 5.27
C LEU A 129 -6.27 -5.90 5.03
N ARG A 130 -7.13 -5.92 6.05
CA ARG A 130 -8.52 -5.43 5.96
C ARG A 130 -8.71 -4.06 6.59
N ARG A 131 -7.89 -3.71 7.60
CA ARG A 131 -7.99 -2.43 8.29
C ARG A 131 -7.41 -1.32 7.42
N ALA A 132 -8.06 -0.17 7.40
CA ALA A 132 -7.64 0.95 6.56
C ALA A 132 -6.23 1.45 6.92
N VAL A 133 -5.90 1.47 8.21
CA VAL A 133 -4.56 1.87 8.69
C VAL A 133 -3.47 0.91 8.20
N ASP A 134 -3.72 -0.41 8.24
CA ASP A 134 -2.76 -1.42 7.79
C ASP A 134 -2.52 -1.31 6.26
N ARG A 135 -3.60 -1.11 5.51
CA ARG A 135 -3.52 -0.90 4.05
C ARG A 135 -2.76 0.37 3.69
N ARG A 136 -3.00 1.46 4.44
CA ARG A 136 -2.24 2.71 4.29
C ARG A 136 -0.76 2.47 4.57
N GLN A 137 -0.42 1.79 5.67
CA GLN A 137 0.97 1.52 6.04
C GLN A 137 1.67 0.68 4.96
N ALA A 138 1.01 -0.35 4.44
CA ALA A 138 1.55 -1.17 3.35
C ALA A 138 1.85 -0.34 2.09
N LEU A 139 0.96 0.59 1.71
CA LEU A 139 1.17 1.46 0.55
C LEU A 139 2.33 2.45 0.78
N VAL A 140 2.46 3.02 1.97
CA VAL A 140 3.59 3.89 2.32
C VAL A 140 4.91 3.12 2.26
N GLU A 141 4.94 1.90 2.76
CA GLU A 141 6.14 1.06 2.71
C GLU A 141 6.45 0.57 1.29
N ILE A 142 5.45 0.34 0.44
CA ILE A 142 5.65 0.10 -1.00
C ILE A 142 6.28 1.33 -1.67
N ASP A 143 5.83 2.54 -1.35
CA ASP A 143 6.42 3.78 -1.88
C ASP A 143 7.92 3.86 -1.55
N ALA A 144 8.31 3.58 -0.31
CA ALA A 144 9.70 3.58 0.15
C ALA A 144 10.53 2.46 -0.50
N LEU A 145 9.99 1.23 -0.57
CA LEU A 145 10.64 0.08 -1.22
C LEU A 145 10.94 0.36 -2.69
N VAL A 146 9.95 0.88 -3.42
CA VAL A 146 10.11 1.19 -4.84
C VAL A 146 11.08 2.33 -5.04
N ALA A 147 11.09 3.35 -4.17
CA ALA A 147 12.08 4.42 -4.22
C ALA A 147 13.50 3.87 -4.07
N LEU A 148 13.76 3.03 -3.08
CA LEU A 148 15.06 2.37 -2.90
C LEU A 148 15.46 1.51 -4.11
N MET A 149 14.54 0.71 -4.64
CA MET A 149 14.80 -0.16 -5.80
C MET A 149 15.10 0.64 -7.08
N LEU A 150 14.62 1.87 -7.18
CA LEU A 150 14.87 2.78 -8.32
C LEU A 150 16.02 3.76 -8.07
N GLY A 151 16.66 3.73 -6.90
CA GLY A 151 17.71 4.69 -6.52
C GLY A 151 17.19 6.12 -6.32
N ILE A 152 15.91 6.28 -5.99
CA ILE A 152 15.28 7.56 -5.67
C ILE A 152 15.38 7.78 -4.15
N THR A 153 15.84 8.96 -3.73
CA THR A 153 15.97 9.26 -2.29
C THR A 153 14.61 9.50 -1.62
N ALA A 154 14.57 9.39 -0.29
CA ALA A 154 13.34 9.69 0.48
C ALA A 154 12.84 11.13 0.23
N ASP A 155 13.77 12.11 0.16
CA ASP A 155 13.41 13.52 -0.11
C ASP A 155 12.82 13.72 -1.51
N GLN A 156 13.34 13.02 -2.51
CA GLN A 156 12.78 13.04 -3.85
C GLN A 156 11.39 12.40 -3.90
N LEU A 157 11.17 11.27 -3.21
CA LEU A 157 9.86 10.62 -3.08
C LEU A 157 8.86 11.58 -2.41
N CYS A 158 9.21 12.20 -1.30
CA CYS A 158 8.36 13.18 -0.59
C CYS A 158 8.07 14.41 -1.47
N THR A 159 9.04 14.85 -2.26
CA THR A 159 8.84 15.96 -3.21
C THR A 159 7.83 15.60 -4.29
N VAL A 160 7.92 14.39 -4.88
CA VAL A 160 6.94 13.89 -5.84
C VAL A 160 5.54 13.81 -5.20
N TYR A 161 5.43 13.24 -3.99
CA TYR A 161 4.15 13.17 -3.28
C TYR A 161 3.53 14.56 -3.08
N ARG A 162 4.27 15.52 -2.53
CA ARG A 162 3.79 16.85 -2.21
C ARG A 162 3.37 17.65 -3.44
N THR A 163 4.16 17.56 -4.52
CA THR A 163 3.96 18.41 -5.70
C THR A 163 3.03 17.79 -6.74
N GLN A 164 3.03 16.46 -6.88
CA GLN A 164 2.30 15.77 -7.94
C GLN A 164 0.97 15.16 -7.46
N PHE A 165 0.80 14.98 -6.14
CA PHE A 165 -0.38 14.35 -5.55
C PHE A 165 -1.11 15.28 -4.58
N ALA A 166 -1.30 16.55 -4.96
CA ALA A 166 -1.88 17.59 -4.11
C ALA A 166 -3.25 17.21 -3.51
N VAL A 167 -4.08 16.46 -4.23
CA VAL A 167 -5.38 15.97 -3.71
C VAL A 167 -5.17 14.92 -2.62
N LEU A 168 -4.26 13.96 -2.82
CA LEU A 168 -3.93 12.96 -1.81
C LEU A 168 -3.27 13.62 -0.60
N TYR A 169 -2.37 14.58 -0.84
CA TYR A 169 -1.74 15.39 0.20
C TYR A 169 -2.79 16.09 1.07
N GLY A 170 -3.78 16.73 0.45
CA GLY A 170 -4.88 17.37 1.18
C GLY A 170 -5.72 16.37 1.97
N TYR A 171 -6.00 15.19 1.43
CA TYR A 171 -6.74 14.15 2.14
C TYR A 171 -5.98 13.58 3.34
N ASP A 172 -4.69 13.31 3.20
CA ASP A 172 -3.85 12.84 4.31
C ASP A 172 -3.80 13.87 5.47
N HIS A 173 -3.82 15.17 5.17
CA HIS A 173 -3.78 16.22 6.19
C HIS A 173 -5.15 16.54 6.81
N ASP A 174 -6.23 16.54 6.00
CA ASP A 174 -7.50 17.12 6.42
C ASP A 174 -8.63 16.10 6.62
N GLN A 175 -8.55 14.93 5.98
CA GLN A 175 -9.70 14.03 5.86
C GLN A 175 -9.44 12.60 6.32
N TYR A 176 -8.20 12.11 6.23
CA TYR A 176 -7.91 10.73 6.61
C TYR A 176 -7.61 10.63 8.10
N PHE A 177 -8.68 10.38 8.85
CA PHE A 177 -8.62 10.05 10.28
C PHE A 177 -8.98 8.59 10.48
N TYR A 178 -8.27 7.94 11.38
CA TYR A 178 -8.47 6.54 11.74
C TYR A 178 -8.94 6.45 13.18
N ASP A 179 -9.95 5.62 13.43
CA ASP A 179 -10.43 5.37 14.78
C ASP A 179 -9.47 4.47 15.58
N ALA A 180 -9.79 4.23 16.86
CA ALA A 180 -8.99 3.37 17.75
C ALA A 180 -8.78 1.94 17.21
N HIS A 181 -9.62 1.50 16.27
CA HIS A 181 -9.52 0.18 15.61
C HIS A 181 -8.86 0.24 14.22
N GLY A 182 -8.34 1.39 13.81
CA GLY A 182 -7.69 1.57 12.49
C GLY A 182 -8.66 1.61 11.30
N ARG A 183 -9.95 1.89 11.53
CA ARG A 183 -10.93 2.09 10.47
C ARG A 183 -10.94 3.56 10.04
N LEU A 184 -11.07 3.80 8.74
CA LEU A 184 -11.16 5.16 8.21
C LEU A 184 -12.48 5.80 8.66
N VAL A 185 -12.39 6.96 9.32
CA VAL A 185 -13.54 7.69 9.86
C VAL A 185 -14.23 8.45 8.72
N PRO A 186 -15.53 8.26 8.48
CA PRO A 186 -16.23 8.91 7.38
C PRO A 186 -16.45 10.40 7.64
N ASN A 187 -16.53 11.16 6.56
CA ASN A 187 -16.61 12.62 6.59
C ASN A 187 -17.79 13.16 7.41
N GLN A 188 -18.93 12.44 7.45
CA GLN A 188 -20.09 12.83 8.26
C GLN A 188 -19.76 12.88 9.76
N VAL A 189 -18.99 11.92 10.27
CA VAL A 189 -18.52 11.88 11.66
C VAL A 189 -17.49 12.99 11.90
N LEU A 190 -16.54 13.17 10.97
CA LEU A 190 -15.51 14.21 11.06
C LEU A 190 -16.09 15.63 11.07
N LYS A 191 -17.16 15.89 10.31
CA LYS A 191 -17.87 17.20 10.34
C LYS A 191 -18.42 17.53 11.73
N VAL A 192 -18.94 16.54 12.44
CA VAL A 192 -19.44 16.74 13.82
C VAL A 192 -18.27 16.91 14.77
N ARG A 193 -17.23 16.07 14.67
CA ARG A 193 -16.03 16.18 15.49
C ARG A 193 -15.35 17.55 15.38
N ARG A 194 -15.25 18.13 14.17
CA ARG A 194 -14.66 19.46 13.97
C ARG A 194 -15.41 20.56 14.72
N LYS A 195 -16.70 20.38 15.00
CA LYS A 195 -17.52 21.34 15.76
C LYS A 195 -17.49 21.10 17.27
N LYS A 196 -17.42 19.84 17.70
CA LYS A 196 -17.60 19.41 19.10
C LYS A 196 -16.30 18.92 19.77
N GLY A 197 -15.24 18.71 19.01
CA GLY A 197 -13.99 18.13 19.53
C GLY A 197 -14.23 16.73 20.10
N GLU A 198 -13.64 16.46 21.24
CA GLU A 198 -13.78 15.17 21.95
C GLU A 198 -15.16 15.01 22.65
N ALA A 199 -15.98 16.07 22.70
CA ALA A 199 -17.34 16.01 23.24
C ALA A 199 -18.38 15.38 22.27
N ILE A 200 -17.93 14.83 21.15
CA ILE A 200 -18.78 14.09 20.20
C ILE A 200 -19.38 12.86 20.88
N THR A 201 -20.71 12.76 20.84
CA THR A 201 -21.45 11.65 21.47
C THR A 201 -21.30 10.34 20.71
N GLU A 202 -21.66 9.22 21.36
CA GLU A 202 -21.63 7.89 20.74
C GLU A 202 -22.53 7.81 19.49
N ALA A 203 -23.75 8.36 19.56
CA ALA A 203 -24.68 8.40 18.43
C ALA A 203 -24.09 9.19 17.24
N GLU A 204 -23.39 10.28 17.51
CA GLU A 204 -22.76 11.12 16.49
C GLU A 204 -21.50 10.48 15.87
N ARG A 205 -20.88 9.51 16.55
CA ARG A 205 -19.78 8.70 16.03
C ARG A 205 -20.24 7.47 15.27
N THR A 206 -21.54 7.26 15.14
CA THR A 206 -22.12 6.13 14.41
C THR A 206 -22.46 6.57 12.99
N ALA A 207 -21.96 5.82 12.02
CA ALA A 207 -22.27 5.99 10.60
C ALA A 207 -22.64 4.64 10.00
N THR A 208 -23.80 4.59 9.32
CA THR A 208 -24.37 3.33 8.82
C THR A 208 -24.58 2.32 9.96
N THR A 209 -23.85 1.21 9.98
CA THR A 209 -23.90 0.15 10.99
C THR A 209 -22.69 0.16 11.93
N TYR A 210 -21.74 1.10 11.74
CA TYR A 210 -20.50 1.11 12.50
C TYR A 210 -20.39 2.31 13.42
N ARG A 211 -19.98 2.06 14.66
CA ARG A 211 -19.53 3.07 15.60
C ARG A 211 -18.01 3.22 15.45
N TYR A 212 -17.53 4.46 15.38
CA TYR A 212 -16.12 4.82 15.31
C TYR A 212 -15.63 5.24 16.69
N ASP A 213 -14.63 4.56 17.23
CA ASP A 213 -14.16 4.76 18.60
C ASP A 213 -13.00 5.73 18.68
N LEU A 214 -13.07 6.63 19.66
CA LEU A 214 -12.00 7.57 19.98
C LEU A 214 -10.80 6.83 20.61
N PRO A 215 -9.58 7.38 20.49
CA PRO A 215 -9.23 8.62 19.79
C PRO A 215 -9.16 8.47 18.28
N PHE A 216 -9.40 9.56 17.54
CA PHE A 216 -9.17 9.58 16.09
C PHE A 216 -7.76 10.06 15.79
N HIS A 217 -7.00 9.26 15.09
CA HIS A 217 -5.60 9.51 14.71
C HIS A 217 -5.49 9.94 13.25
N THR A 218 -4.54 10.82 12.97
CA THR A 218 -4.04 11.09 11.63
C THR A 218 -2.55 10.75 11.58
N TYR A 219 -2.02 10.54 10.38
CA TYR A 219 -0.64 10.12 10.19
C TYR A 219 0.02 10.95 9.10
N ASP A 220 1.22 11.45 9.39
CA ASP A 220 2.06 12.15 8.43
C ASP A 220 2.68 11.14 7.43
N ARG A 221 2.28 11.24 6.14
CA ARG A 221 2.78 10.34 5.11
C ARG A 221 4.25 10.58 4.80
N GLU A 222 4.71 11.84 4.82
CA GLU A 222 6.11 12.14 4.51
C GLU A 222 7.03 11.58 5.59
N LEU A 223 6.69 11.80 6.86
CA LEU A 223 7.42 11.22 7.98
C LEU A 223 7.44 9.69 7.89
N ASP A 224 6.30 9.08 7.58
CA ASP A 224 6.19 7.63 7.47
C ASP A 224 7.01 7.06 6.31
N MET A 225 7.04 7.75 5.15
CA MET A 225 7.89 7.36 4.02
C MET A 225 9.38 7.47 4.37
N HIS A 226 9.78 8.51 5.08
CA HIS A 226 11.16 8.66 5.56
C HIS A 226 11.57 7.53 6.51
N ILE A 227 10.74 7.24 7.52
CA ILE A 227 11.02 6.16 8.47
C ILE A 227 11.12 4.81 7.74
N ALA A 228 10.18 4.55 6.85
CA ALA A 228 10.17 3.31 6.06
C ALA A 228 11.43 3.19 5.18
N TYR A 229 11.81 4.27 4.51
CA TYR A 229 12.99 4.32 3.66
C TYR A 229 14.27 3.99 4.44
N VAL A 230 14.51 4.69 5.54
CA VAL A 230 15.70 4.50 6.39
C VAL A 230 15.75 3.07 6.96
N GLU A 231 14.62 2.53 7.40
CA GLU A 231 14.57 1.16 7.91
C GLU A 231 14.85 0.12 6.80
N PHE A 232 14.31 0.29 5.59
CA PHE A 232 14.63 -0.63 4.49
C PHE A 232 16.07 -0.49 4.00
N GLU A 233 16.64 0.70 3.99
CA GLU A 233 18.06 0.93 3.70
C GLU A 233 18.95 0.19 4.70
N ARG A 234 18.67 0.30 6.01
CA ARG A 234 19.33 -0.44 7.07
C ARG A 234 19.23 -1.97 6.87
N ARG A 235 18.06 -2.48 6.47
CA ARG A 235 17.86 -3.91 6.18
C ARG A 235 18.69 -4.37 4.97
N LEU A 236 18.93 -3.52 3.97
CA LEU A 236 19.81 -3.80 2.84
C LEU A 236 21.26 -3.91 3.27
N GLU A 237 21.75 -2.97 4.08
CA GLU A 237 23.12 -2.96 4.59
C GLU A 237 23.43 -4.21 5.40
N THR A 238 22.52 -4.61 6.29
CA THR A 238 22.68 -5.81 7.13
C THR A 238 22.79 -7.09 6.30
N ARG A 239 22.04 -7.20 5.20
CA ARG A 239 22.10 -8.38 4.30
C ARG A 239 23.35 -8.39 3.43
N GLY A 240 23.93 -7.24 3.13
CA GLY A 240 25.16 -7.11 2.35
C GLY A 240 26.43 -7.51 3.16
N THR A 241 26.37 -7.52 4.49
CA THR A 241 27.47 -7.92 5.37
C THR A 241 27.51 -9.44 5.64
N ASP A 242 26.42 -10.16 5.37
CA ASP A 242 26.29 -11.60 5.58
C ASP A 242 26.58 -12.45 4.31
N SER A 243 27.01 -11.80 3.21
CA SER A 243 27.32 -12.43 1.89
C SER A 243 28.81 -12.42 1.63
#